data_c8b5a420afca31192a64a07d3de64370
#
_entry.id   c8b5a420afca31192a64a07d3de64370
#
_cell.length_a   1.000
_cell.length_b   1.000
_cell.length_c   1.000
_cell.angle_alpha   90.00
_cell.angle_beta   90.00
_cell.angle_gamma   90.00
#
_symmetry.space_group_name_H-M   'P 1'
#
loop_
_entity.id
_entity.type
_entity.pdbx_description
1 polymer ?
#
loop_
_entity_poly.entity_id
_entity_poly.type
_entity_poly.pdbx_seq_one_letter_code
_entity_poly.pdbx_strand_id
1 'polypeptide(L)'
;MQVRKQQLELDMEQQTGSKKEKEYVKTVYCHPANLTYMQMKEERGKQIFDLMNEAYAPLFGYSALSDRQIDQYIKSYLGFLDLRLVPVVVDEKDQLIGVGIVMPSLSKALQRARGARTIFGYIPLAWSLFVHHAKNIDMLLIAVKPEYQGRGINALIMSYLIPVYHKLGYEFAESNPELEVNNKVQSQWDYFPHENHKRRRAYQKPIE
;
A
#
# COMPACT_ATOMS: atom_id res chain seq x y z
N MET A 1 20.99 -0.78 5.87
CA MET A 1 20.88 -1.95 6.75
C MET A 1 20.53 -3.16 5.88
N GLN A 2 21.44 -4.14 5.76
CA GLN A 2 21.19 -5.37 5.01
C GLN A 2 20.33 -6.29 5.87
N VAL A 3 19.04 -6.35 5.63
CA VAL A 3 18.22 -7.43 6.15
C VAL A 3 18.64 -8.71 5.42
N ARG A 4 19.10 -9.71 6.17
CA ARG A 4 19.52 -10.98 5.56
C ARG A 4 18.32 -11.62 4.88
N LYS A 5 18.42 -11.79 3.56
CA LYS A 5 17.40 -12.37 2.68
C LYS A 5 16.80 -13.67 3.24
N GLN A 6 17.64 -14.52 3.84
CA GLN A 6 17.23 -15.78 4.47
C GLN A 6 16.34 -15.60 5.70
N GLN A 7 16.52 -14.56 6.51
CA GLN A 7 15.70 -14.33 7.70
C GLN A 7 14.29 -13.88 7.30
N LEU A 8 14.19 -13.02 6.29
CA LEU A 8 12.91 -12.58 5.74
C LEU A 8 12.12 -13.72 5.09
N GLU A 9 12.79 -14.63 4.38
CA GLU A 9 12.16 -15.82 3.79
C GLU A 9 11.62 -16.76 4.86
N LEU A 10 12.35 -16.99 5.95
CA LEU A 10 11.93 -17.81 7.09
C LEU A 10 10.77 -17.18 7.87
N ASP A 11 10.83 -15.88 8.13
CA ASP A 11 9.79 -15.13 8.86
C ASP A 11 8.50 -15.07 8.02
N MET A 12 8.61 -14.98 6.69
CA MET A 12 7.48 -15.00 5.77
C MET A 12 6.82 -16.39 5.66
N GLU A 13 7.59 -17.48 5.71
CA GLU A 13 7.04 -18.84 5.77
C GLU A 13 6.25 -19.08 7.06
N GLN A 14 6.66 -18.49 8.17
CA GLN A 14 5.94 -18.56 9.45
C GLN A 14 4.65 -17.73 9.44
N GLN A 15 4.64 -16.57 8.76
CA GLN A 15 3.45 -15.72 8.64
C GLN A 15 2.39 -16.25 7.66
N THR A 16 2.79 -16.97 6.62
CA THR A 16 1.86 -17.49 5.60
C THR A 16 1.01 -18.68 6.09
N GLY A 17 1.05 -18.99 7.39
CA GLY A 17 0.18 -20.00 7.99
C GLY A 17 0.45 -21.43 7.56
N SER A 18 -0.23 -22.36 8.21
CA SER A 18 -0.12 -23.80 7.91
C SER A 18 -0.56 -24.10 6.46
N LYS A 19 -0.07 -25.20 5.93
CA LYS A 19 -0.39 -25.71 4.57
C LYS A 19 -1.88 -25.65 4.19
N LYS A 20 -2.80 -25.69 5.17
CA LYS A 20 -4.25 -25.56 5.00
C LYS A 20 -4.72 -24.16 4.62
N GLU A 21 -4.03 -23.10 5.04
CA GLU A 21 -4.39 -21.70 4.69
C GLU A 21 -3.96 -21.35 3.26
N LYS A 22 -2.93 -22.04 2.72
CA LYS A 22 -2.52 -21.87 1.32
C LYS A 22 -3.55 -22.38 0.30
N GLU A 23 -4.51 -23.19 0.74
CA GLU A 23 -5.54 -23.80 -0.13
C GLU A 23 -6.65 -22.79 -0.52
N TYR A 24 -6.81 -21.69 0.24
CA TYR A 24 -7.85 -20.66 -0.02
C TYR A 24 -7.41 -19.52 -0.92
N VAL A 25 -6.11 -19.37 -1.16
CA VAL A 25 -5.57 -18.27 -1.97
C VAL A 25 -4.88 -18.86 -3.19
N LYS A 26 -5.63 -19.07 -4.25
CA LYS A 26 -5.11 -19.71 -5.45
C LYS A 26 -4.16 -18.84 -6.26
N THR A 27 -4.25 -17.52 -6.14
CA THR A 27 -3.41 -16.67 -6.98
C THR A 27 -3.25 -15.28 -6.40
N VAL A 28 -2.00 -14.89 -6.14
CA VAL A 28 -1.60 -13.49 -6.03
C VAL A 28 -1.31 -13.03 -7.44
N TYR A 29 -2.22 -12.29 -8.03
CA TYR A 29 -1.90 -11.53 -9.23
C TYR A 29 -1.16 -10.26 -8.79
N CYS A 30 0.10 -10.46 -8.56
CA CYS A 30 1.00 -9.36 -8.47
C CYS A 30 1.31 -8.98 -9.89
N HIS A 31 0.51 -8.13 -10.46
CA HIS A 31 0.56 -7.69 -11.83
C HIS A 31 0.63 -8.87 -12.81
N PRO A 32 -0.46 -9.30 -13.42
CA PRO A 32 -0.34 -10.13 -14.60
C PRO A 32 0.50 -9.32 -15.59
N ALA A 33 1.59 -9.90 -16.05
CA ALA A 33 2.46 -9.31 -17.08
C ALA A 33 1.71 -8.85 -18.35
N ASN A 34 0.41 -9.07 -18.39
CA ASN A 34 -0.48 -8.91 -19.53
C ASN A 34 -1.59 -7.87 -19.32
N LEU A 35 -1.83 -7.31 -18.10
CA LEU A 35 -2.80 -6.23 -17.95
C LEU A 35 -2.13 -4.89 -18.25
N THR A 36 -2.63 -4.20 -19.25
CA THR A 36 -2.23 -2.81 -19.50
C THR A 36 -2.75 -1.91 -18.39
N TYR A 37 -2.12 -0.75 -18.20
CA TYR A 37 -2.59 0.30 -17.29
C TYR A 37 -4.09 0.60 -17.46
N MET A 38 -4.60 0.63 -18.70
CA MET A 38 -6.01 0.89 -18.99
C MET A 38 -6.91 -0.21 -18.45
N GLN A 39 -6.56 -1.46 -18.65
CA GLN A 39 -7.33 -2.61 -18.15
C GLN A 39 -7.38 -2.63 -16.62
N MET A 40 -6.25 -2.38 -15.94
CA MET A 40 -6.21 -2.28 -14.48
C MET A 40 -7.13 -1.16 -13.98
N LYS A 41 -7.11 -0.01 -14.65
CA LYS A 41 -7.94 1.14 -14.31
C LYS A 41 -9.42 0.86 -14.50
N GLU A 42 -9.81 0.29 -15.64
CA GLU A 42 -11.19 0.04 -16.00
C GLU A 42 -11.80 -1.12 -15.20
N GLU A 43 -11.07 -2.21 -15.05
CA GLU A 43 -11.60 -3.43 -14.46
C GLU A 43 -11.49 -3.45 -12.93
N ARG A 44 -10.39 -2.91 -12.36
CA ARG A 44 -10.09 -3.04 -10.94
C ARG A 44 -10.12 -1.73 -10.16
N GLY A 45 -10.03 -0.58 -10.84
CA GLY A 45 -9.94 0.71 -10.17
C GLY A 45 -11.06 0.94 -9.17
N LYS A 46 -12.32 0.75 -9.58
CA LYS A 46 -13.46 0.88 -8.68
C LYS A 46 -13.46 -0.16 -7.57
N GLN A 47 -13.18 -1.43 -7.89
CA GLN A 47 -13.12 -2.52 -6.92
C GLN A 47 -12.11 -2.26 -5.79
N ILE A 48 -10.97 -1.63 -6.10
CA ILE A 48 -9.93 -1.27 -5.11
C ILE A 48 -10.50 -0.27 -4.10
N PHE A 49 -11.18 0.77 -4.56
CA PHE A 49 -11.74 1.78 -3.67
C PHE A 49 -12.97 1.27 -2.90
N ASP A 50 -13.79 0.42 -3.51
CA ASP A 50 -14.91 -0.25 -2.83
C ASP A 50 -14.38 -1.16 -1.72
N LEU A 51 -13.33 -1.96 -1.98
CA LEU A 51 -12.65 -2.77 -0.96
C LEU A 51 -12.06 -1.91 0.16
N MET A 52 -11.47 -0.76 -0.18
CA MET A 52 -10.95 0.17 0.81
C MET A 52 -12.07 0.73 1.70
N ASN A 53 -13.19 1.14 1.10
CA ASN A 53 -14.35 1.62 1.85
C ASN A 53 -14.87 0.55 2.82
N GLU A 54 -14.95 -0.70 2.38
CA GLU A 54 -15.40 -1.82 3.20
C GLU A 54 -14.40 -2.14 4.33
N ALA A 55 -13.12 -2.24 4.00
CA ALA A 55 -12.09 -2.62 4.97
C ALA A 55 -11.85 -1.57 6.04
N TYR A 56 -12.03 -0.28 5.71
CA TYR A 56 -11.73 0.84 6.60
C TYR A 56 -12.96 1.40 7.32
N ALA A 57 -14.16 0.97 6.95
CA ALA A 57 -15.40 1.41 7.59
C ALA A 57 -15.38 1.34 9.13
N PRO A 58 -14.78 0.30 9.77
CA PRO A 58 -14.73 0.22 11.23
C PRO A 58 -13.71 1.16 11.88
N LEU A 59 -12.82 1.81 11.11
CA LEU A 59 -11.76 2.65 11.67
C LEU A 59 -12.29 4.00 12.13
N PHE A 60 -11.87 4.42 13.31
CA PHE A 60 -12.23 5.73 13.85
C PHE A 60 -11.81 6.86 12.91
N GLY A 61 -12.75 7.75 12.61
CA GLY A 61 -12.52 8.93 11.76
C GLY A 61 -12.47 8.62 10.27
N TYR A 62 -12.69 7.37 9.84
CA TYR A 62 -12.82 7.06 8.43
C TYR A 62 -14.16 7.55 7.88
N SER A 63 -14.12 8.17 6.71
CA SER A 63 -15.29 8.56 5.93
C SER A 63 -15.23 7.90 4.57
N ALA A 64 -16.25 7.11 4.26
CA ALA A 64 -16.32 6.40 2.98
C ALA A 64 -16.28 7.38 1.79
N LEU A 65 -15.52 7.02 0.78
CA LEU A 65 -15.45 7.77 -0.46
C LEU A 65 -16.72 7.55 -1.28
N SER A 66 -17.30 8.65 -1.77
CA SER A 66 -18.40 8.60 -2.74
C SER A 66 -17.90 8.18 -4.12
N ASP A 67 -18.79 7.65 -4.97
CA ASP A 67 -18.46 7.27 -6.35
C ASP A 67 -17.77 8.40 -7.13
N ARG A 68 -18.23 9.64 -6.97
CA ARG A 68 -17.62 10.82 -7.61
C ARG A 68 -16.15 11.03 -7.16
N GLN A 69 -15.88 10.84 -5.88
CA GLN A 69 -14.52 10.94 -5.35
C GLN A 69 -13.66 9.78 -5.85
N ILE A 70 -14.20 8.56 -5.85
CA ILE A 70 -13.53 7.38 -6.40
C ILE A 70 -13.13 7.62 -7.87
N ASP A 71 -14.05 8.07 -8.71
CA ASP A 71 -13.76 8.39 -10.11
C ASP A 71 -12.66 9.45 -10.25
N GLN A 72 -12.69 10.46 -9.39
CA GLN A 72 -11.67 11.51 -9.38
C GLN A 72 -10.30 10.95 -8.98
N TYR A 73 -10.25 10.10 -7.96
CA TYR A 73 -9.01 9.45 -7.51
C TYR A 73 -8.44 8.52 -8.58
N ILE A 74 -9.29 7.70 -9.21
CA ILE A 74 -8.89 6.83 -10.31
C ILE A 74 -8.26 7.63 -11.45
N LYS A 75 -8.89 8.75 -11.85
CA LYS A 75 -8.39 9.62 -12.93
C LYS A 75 -7.08 10.31 -12.55
N SER A 76 -6.96 10.75 -11.30
CA SER A 76 -5.84 11.60 -10.87
C SER A 76 -4.61 10.82 -10.41
N TYR A 77 -4.78 9.66 -9.78
CA TYR A 77 -3.70 8.96 -9.11
C TYR A 77 -3.25 7.68 -9.80
N LEU A 78 -4.19 6.87 -10.35
CA LEU A 78 -3.79 5.61 -10.99
C LEU A 78 -2.81 5.83 -12.16
N GLY A 79 -2.84 7.00 -12.82
CA GLY A 79 -1.94 7.33 -13.93
C GLY A 79 -0.46 7.45 -13.57
N PHE A 80 -0.16 7.65 -12.30
CA PHE A 80 1.20 7.86 -11.82
C PHE A 80 1.76 6.66 -11.04
N LEU A 81 0.93 5.64 -10.78
CA LEU A 81 1.35 4.48 -10.02
C LEU A 81 2.12 3.50 -10.89
N ASP A 82 3.26 3.04 -10.40
CA ASP A 82 3.91 1.87 -10.95
C ASP A 82 3.11 0.63 -10.53
N LEU A 83 2.49 -0.05 -11.50
CA LEU A 83 1.64 -1.20 -11.23
C LEU A 83 2.38 -2.35 -10.53
N ARG A 84 3.71 -2.42 -10.62
CA ARG A 84 4.53 -3.37 -9.85
C ARG A 84 4.44 -3.13 -8.35
N LEU A 85 4.03 -1.92 -7.94
CA LEU A 85 3.87 -1.50 -6.56
C LEU A 85 2.40 -1.49 -6.10
N VAL A 86 1.51 -2.10 -6.91
CA VAL A 86 0.08 -2.21 -6.61
C VAL A 86 -0.34 -3.69 -6.68
N PRO A 87 0.13 -4.54 -5.75
CA PRO A 87 -0.32 -5.93 -5.69
C PRO A 87 -1.81 -6.01 -5.37
N VAL A 88 -2.49 -6.90 -6.08
CA VAL A 88 -3.87 -7.26 -5.82
C VAL A 88 -3.96 -8.76 -5.51
N VAL A 89 -4.83 -9.13 -4.59
CA VAL A 89 -5.11 -10.51 -4.23
C VAL A 89 -6.55 -10.80 -4.58
N VAL A 90 -6.78 -11.87 -5.32
CA VAL A 90 -8.12 -12.32 -5.71
C VAL A 90 -8.40 -13.73 -5.19
N ASP A 91 -9.67 -14.04 -4.98
CA ASP A 91 -10.13 -15.38 -4.64
C ASP A 91 -10.27 -16.28 -5.89
N GLU A 92 -10.77 -17.50 -5.70
CA GLU A 92 -11.00 -18.46 -6.79
C GLU A 92 -12.05 -18.00 -7.81
N LYS A 93 -12.90 -17.05 -7.43
CA LYS A 93 -13.95 -16.47 -8.27
C LYS A 93 -13.53 -15.14 -8.92
N ASP A 94 -12.22 -14.83 -8.88
CA ASP A 94 -11.64 -13.58 -9.38
C ASP A 94 -12.17 -12.32 -8.66
N GLN A 95 -12.68 -12.45 -7.43
CA GLN A 95 -13.09 -11.33 -6.61
C GLN A 95 -11.88 -10.74 -5.88
N LEU A 96 -11.77 -9.41 -5.88
CA LEU A 96 -10.70 -8.71 -5.16
C LEU A 96 -10.91 -8.85 -3.65
N ILE A 97 -9.95 -9.47 -2.97
CA ILE A 97 -9.99 -9.72 -1.52
C ILE A 97 -8.88 -8.98 -0.76
N GLY A 98 -7.87 -8.49 -1.46
CA GLY A 98 -6.78 -7.73 -0.87
C GLY A 98 -6.07 -6.84 -1.89
N VAL A 99 -5.55 -5.72 -1.43
CA VAL A 99 -4.76 -4.79 -2.25
C VAL A 99 -3.73 -4.07 -1.40
N GLY A 100 -2.54 -3.84 -1.98
CA GLY A 100 -1.54 -2.92 -1.47
C GLY A 100 -1.32 -1.79 -2.48
N ILE A 101 -1.19 -0.56 -2.02
CA ILE A 101 -0.80 0.58 -2.85
C ILE A 101 0.41 1.23 -2.24
N VAL A 102 1.47 1.25 -3.00
CA VAL A 102 2.75 1.80 -2.59
C VAL A 102 3.29 2.68 -3.70
N MET A 103 4.01 3.73 -3.35
CA MET A 103 4.61 4.62 -4.34
C MET A 103 5.97 5.16 -3.87
N PRO A 104 6.85 5.56 -4.79
CA PRO A 104 8.07 6.27 -4.43
C PRO A 104 7.77 7.52 -3.62
N SER A 105 8.54 7.77 -2.55
CA SER A 105 8.34 8.97 -1.74
C SER A 105 8.60 10.24 -2.54
N LEU A 106 7.59 11.10 -2.61
CA LEU A 106 7.67 12.40 -3.26
C LEU A 106 8.06 13.53 -2.30
N SER A 107 8.30 13.24 -1.02
CA SER A 107 8.54 14.23 0.02
C SER A 107 9.66 15.22 -0.33
N LYS A 108 10.81 14.72 -0.79
CA LYS A 108 11.94 15.57 -1.20
C LYS A 108 11.65 16.40 -2.46
N ALA A 109 10.91 15.83 -3.41
CA ALA A 109 10.52 16.53 -4.63
C ALA A 109 9.53 17.66 -4.34
N LEU A 110 8.55 17.42 -3.47
CA LEU A 110 7.59 18.40 -3.01
C LEU A 110 8.27 19.53 -2.22
N GLN A 111 9.24 19.22 -1.37
CA GLN A 111 10.04 20.23 -0.67
C GLN A 111 10.82 21.12 -1.64
N ARG A 112 11.44 20.54 -2.66
CA ARG A 112 12.17 21.30 -3.70
C ARG A 112 11.23 22.16 -4.53
N ALA A 113 10.04 21.66 -4.84
CA ALA A 113 9.00 22.40 -5.55
C ALA A 113 8.45 23.60 -4.75
N ARG A 114 8.66 23.65 -3.42
CA ARG A 114 8.20 24.73 -2.51
C ARG A 114 6.72 25.09 -2.68
N GLY A 115 5.87 24.13 -3.05
CA GLY A 115 4.45 24.37 -3.33
C GLY A 115 4.18 25.16 -4.61
N ALA A 116 5.18 25.39 -5.46
CA ALA A 116 5.01 26.13 -6.70
C ALA A 116 4.11 25.36 -7.67
N ARG A 117 2.98 25.97 -8.04
CA ARG A 117 2.03 25.48 -9.07
C ARG A 117 2.46 25.90 -10.48
N THR A 118 3.73 26.19 -10.69
CA THR A 118 4.30 26.56 -11.98
C THR A 118 4.96 25.36 -12.65
N ILE A 119 5.23 25.48 -13.96
CA ILE A 119 5.94 24.43 -14.72
C ILE A 119 7.25 24.04 -14.03
N PHE A 120 7.97 25.00 -13.47
CA PHE A 120 9.22 24.77 -12.73
C PHE A 120 9.02 23.93 -11.46
N GLY A 121 7.85 23.96 -10.81
CA GLY A 121 7.52 23.13 -9.66
C GLY A 121 7.21 21.68 -10.05
N TYR A 122 6.72 21.43 -11.26
CA TYR A 122 6.45 20.07 -11.74
C TYR A 122 7.71 19.33 -12.22
N ILE A 123 8.76 20.04 -12.62
CA ILE A 123 10.03 19.42 -13.08
C ILE A 123 10.65 18.53 -12.00
N PRO A 124 10.83 18.96 -10.73
CA PRO A 124 11.38 18.10 -9.69
C PRO A 124 10.51 16.87 -9.39
N LEU A 125 9.17 17.00 -9.51
CA LEU A 125 8.24 15.90 -9.33
C LEU A 125 8.37 14.86 -10.44
N ALA A 126 8.34 15.31 -11.70
CA ALA A 126 8.52 14.45 -12.85
C ALA A 126 9.90 13.78 -12.83
N TRP A 127 10.95 14.52 -12.48
CA TRP A 127 12.29 13.96 -12.36
C TRP A 127 12.38 12.88 -11.28
N SER A 128 11.71 13.10 -10.13
CA SER A 128 11.68 12.13 -9.03
C SER A 128 10.86 10.88 -9.37
N LEU A 129 9.84 11.00 -10.21
CA LEU A 129 9.00 9.86 -10.61
C LEU A 129 9.64 9.02 -11.72
N PHE A 130 10.29 9.68 -12.69
CA PHE A 130 10.70 9.00 -13.93
C PHE A 130 12.21 8.78 -14.06
N VAL A 131 13.04 9.57 -13.37
CA VAL A 131 14.50 9.55 -13.61
C VAL A 131 15.28 9.17 -12.35
N HIS A 132 14.95 9.74 -11.21
CA HIS A 132 15.71 9.53 -9.98
C HIS A 132 14.77 9.22 -8.81
N HIS A 133 14.48 7.94 -8.63
CA HIS A 133 13.63 7.48 -7.54
C HIS A 133 14.27 7.78 -6.18
N ALA A 134 13.43 8.23 -5.25
CA ALA A 134 13.85 8.30 -3.86
C ALA A 134 14.22 6.89 -3.36
N LYS A 135 15.17 6.80 -2.43
CA LYS A 135 15.51 5.53 -1.76
C LYS A 135 14.38 5.05 -0.85
N ASN A 136 13.43 5.91 -0.56
CA ASN A 136 12.29 5.67 0.30
C ASN A 136 11.04 5.43 -0.53
N ILE A 137 10.22 4.51 -0.06
CA ILE A 137 8.91 4.20 -0.59
C ILE A 137 7.85 4.49 0.47
N ASP A 138 6.75 5.09 0.07
CA ASP A 138 5.62 5.38 0.95
C ASP A 138 4.55 4.30 0.77
N MET A 139 4.25 3.58 1.85
CA MET A 139 3.18 2.59 1.90
C MET A 139 1.87 3.32 2.17
N LEU A 140 1.10 3.58 1.09
CA LEU A 140 -0.08 4.42 1.18
C LEU A 140 -1.27 3.69 1.80
N LEU A 141 -1.45 2.41 1.45
CA LEU A 141 -2.64 1.68 1.78
C LEU A 141 -2.39 0.17 1.67
N ILE A 142 -2.87 -0.57 2.65
CA ILE A 142 -3.11 -2.02 2.55
C ILE A 142 -4.54 -2.25 3.02
N ALA A 143 -5.37 -2.83 2.15
CA ALA A 143 -6.74 -3.19 2.48
C ALA A 143 -6.99 -4.67 2.23
N VAL A 144 -7.67 -5.32 3.17
CA VAL A 144 -8.08 -6.71 3.08
C VAL A 144 -9.55 -6.79 3.45
N LYS A 145 -10.32 -7.50 2.64
CA LYS A 145 -11.75 -7.71 2.85
C LYS A 145 -11.99 -8.29 4.25
N PRO A 146 -12.96 -7.76 5.04
CA PRO A 146 -13.13 -8.10 6.45
C PRO A 146 -13.17 -9.61 6.73
N GLU A 147 -13.86 -10.39 5.90
CA GLU A 147 -13.99 -11.85 6.01
C GLU A 147 -12.69 -12.63 5.75
N TYR A 148 -11.69 -11.98 5.12
CA TYR A 148 -10.37 -12.56 4.81
C TYR A 148 -9.26 -12.02 5.73
N GLN A 149 -9.58 -11.12 6.65
CA GLN A 149 -8.62 -10.62 7.63
C GLN A 149 -8.16 -11.74 8.58
N GLY A 150 -6.90 -11.68 9.01
CA GLY A 150 -6.31 -12.71 9.88
C GLY A 150 -5.94 -14.01 9.16
N ARG A 151 -6.09 -14.09 7.83
CA ARG A 151 -5.77 -15.26 7.02
C ARG A 151 -4.45 -15.13 6.23
N GLY A 152 -3.55 -14.27 6.64
CA GLY A 152 -2.24 -14.12 6.01
C GLY A 152 -2.21 -13.29 4.72
N ILE A 153 -3.32 -12.65 4.30
CA ILE A 153 -3.37 -11.86 3.05
C ILE A 153 -2.37 -10.69 3.11
N ASN A 154 -2.23 -10.01 4.27
CA ASN A 154 -1.24 -8.95 4.45
C ASN A 154 0.19 -9.49 4.25
N ALA A 155 0.51 -10.64 4.86
CA ALA A 155 1.81 -11.26 4.72
C ALA A 155 2.10 -11.62 3.25
N LEU A 156 1.09 -12.07 2.52
CA LEU A 156 1.19 -12.39 1.10
C LEU A 156 1.49 -11.14 0.26
N ILE A 157 0.79 -10.02 0.52
CA ILE A 157 1.06 -8.72 -0.13
C ILE A 157 2.50 -8.27 0.16
N MET A 158 2.94 -8.34 1.41
CA MET A 158 4.29 -7.95 1.81
C MET A 158 5.35 -8.88 1.20
N SER A 159 5.09 -10.18 1.15
CA SER A 159 6.01 -11.17 0.55
C SER A 159 6.29 -10.90 -0.93
N TYR A 160 5.32 -10.33 -1.63
CA TYR A 160 5.51 -9.88 -3.00
C TYR A 160 6.26 -8.54 -3.06
N LEU A 161 5.85 -7.57 -2.26
CA LEU A 161 6.37 -6.20 -2.34
C LEU A 161 7.86 -6.12 -1.96
N ILE A 162 8.30 -6.86 -0.94
CA ILE A 162 9.68 -6.79 -0.47
C ILE A 162 10.72 -7.12 -1.55
N PRO A 163 10.60 -8.23 -2.30
CA PRO A 163 11.50 -8.50 -3.43
C PRO A 163 11.44 -7.42 -4.52
N VAL A 164 10.24 -6.85 -4.76
CA VAL A 164 10.08 -5.77 -5.73
C VAL A 164 10.82 -4.51 -5.27
N TYR A 165 10.73 -4.15 -3.97
CA TYR A 165 11.46 -3.03 -3.40
C TYR A 165 12.98 -3.18 -3.60
N HIS A 166 13.52 -4.35 -3.29
CA HIS A 166 14.95 -4.63 -3.49
C HIS A 166 15.36 -4.55 -4.96
N LYS A 167 14.54 -5.12 -5.87
CA LYS A 167 14.80 -5.06 -7.30
C LYS A 167 14.80 -3.65 -7.87
N LEU A 168 13.96 -2.77 -7.30
CA LEU A 168 13.85 -1.37 -7.69
C LEU A 168 14.83 -0.45 -6.95
N GLY A 169 15.64 -0.99 -6.02
CA GLY A 169 16.68 -0.24 -5.30
C GLY A 169 16.17 0.61 -4.13
N TYR A 170 14.98 0.33 -3.60
CA TYR A 170 14.49 0.98 -2.38
C TYR A 170 15.19 0.42 -1.15
N GLU A 171 15.52 1.31 -0.21
CA GLU A 171 16.23 0.97 1.04
C GLU A 171 15.31 1.05 2.27
N PHE A 172 14.29 1.90 2.21
CA PHE A 172 13.38 2.15 3.33
C PHE A 172 11.93 2.17 2.83
N ALA A 173 11.03 1.64 3.67
CA ALA A 173 9.59 1.80 3.50
C ALA A 173 9.04 2.58 4.70
N GLU A 174 8.25 3.63 4.42
CA GLU A 174 7.56 4.42 5.45
C GLU A 174 6.07 4.11 5.38
N SER A 175 5.48 3.66 6.51
CA SER A 175 4.04 3.47 6.59
C SER A 175 3.33 4.80 6.84
N ASN A 176 2.09 4.90 6.41
CA ASN A 176 1.21 5.99 6.80
C ASN A 176 0.96 5.97 8.31
N PRO A 177 0.54 7.11 8.91
CA PRO A 177 0.18 7.16 10.31
C PRO A 177 -0.91 6.13 10.64
N GLU A 178 -0.63 5.28 11.60
CA GLU A 178 -1.52 4.24 12.09
C GLU A 178 -2.19 4.68 13.39
N LEU A 179 -3.44 4.26 13.59
CA LEU A 179 -4.13 4.55 14.84
C LEU A 179 -3.48 3.80 16.00
N GLU A 180 -3.24 4.48 17.12
CA GLU A 180 -2.64 3.92 18.33
C GLU A 180 -3.42 2.71 18.87
N VAL A 181 -4.72 2.66 18.60
CA VAL A 181 -5.61 1.56 19.02
C VAL A 181 -5.67 0.40 18.03
N ASN A 182 -5.02 0.51 16.87
CA ASN A 182 -5.03 -0.54 15.85
C ASN A 182 -3.87 -1.54 16.06
N ASN A 183 -3.97 -2.29 17.16
CA ASN A 183 -2.96 -3.27 17.55
C ASN A 183 -2.70 -4.34 16.47
N LYS A 184 -3.73 -4.69 15.67
CA LYS A 184 -3.59 -5.69 14.60
C LYS A 184 -2.64 -5.25 13.48
N VAL A 185 -2.64 -3.96 13.17
CA VAL A 185 -1.72 -3.42 12.16
C VAL A 185 -0.34 -3.19 12.77
N GLN A 186 -0.28 -2.68 14.02
CA GLN A 186 0.99 -2.43 14.67
C GLN A 186 1.80 -3.70 14.92
N SER A 187 1.17 -4.79 15.36
CA SER A 187 1.85 -6.05 15.63
C SER A 187 2.49 -6.71 14.39
N GLN A 188 2.08 -6.36 13.19
CA GLN A 188 2.74 -6.87 11.98
C GLN A 188 4.15 -6.31 11.79
N TRP A 189 4.46 -5.15 12.39
CA TRP A 189 5.79 -4.54 12.31
C TRP A 189 6.81 -5.24 13.20
N ASP A 190 6.38 -5.99 14.20
CA ASP A 190 7.28 -6.76 15.10
C ASP A 190 8.11 -7.79 14.32
N TYR A 191 7.66 -8.18 13.13
CA TYR A 191 8.37 -9.10 12.23
C TYR A 191 9.43 -8.43 11.37
N PHE A 192 9.51 -7.08 11.39
CA PHE A 192 10.44 -6.31 10.57
C PHE A 192 11.30 -5.40 11.45
N PRO A 193 12.56 -5.15 11.07
CA PRO A 193 13.32 -4.07 11.68
C PRO A 193 12.61 -2.75 11.42
N HIS A 194 12.02 -2.14 12.44
CA HIS A 194 11.25 -0.92 12.31
C HIS A 194 11.60 0.12 13.37
N GLU A 195 11.31 1.38 13.07
CA GLU A 195 11.44 2.52 13.97
C GLU A 195 10.17 3.36 13.93
N ASN A 196 9.56 3.60 15.07
CA ASN A 196 8.45 4.54 15.20
C ASN A 196 9.00 5.96 15.40
N HIS A 197 9.23 6.67 14.30
CA HIS A 197 9.90 7.98 14.30
C HIS A 197 8.94 9.18 14.38
N LYS A 198 7.65 8.98 14.26
CA LYS A 198 6.65 10.07 14.32
C LYS A 198 5.42 9.64 15.11
N ARG A 199 5.01 10.45 16.08
CA ARG A 199 3.75 10.30 16.81
C ARG A 199 2.95 11.60 16.71
N ARG A 200 1.64 11.46 16.46
CA ARG A 200 0.71 12.60 16.43
C ARG A 200 -0.53 12.23 17.23
N ARG A 201 -1.03 13.17 18.03
CA ARG A 201 -2.30 13.01 18.77
C ARG A 201 -3.18 14.21 18.48
N ALA A 202 -4.46 13.96 18.24
CA ALA A 202 -5.50 14.98 18.24
C ALA A 202 -6.19 14.98 19.60
N TYR A 203 -6.40 16.17 20.16
CA TYR A 203 -7.08 16.36 21.44
C TYR A 203 -8.36 17.13 21.20
N GLN A 204 -9.42 16.76 21.91
CA GLN A 204 -10.69 17.48 21.92
C GLN A 204 -10.95 18.00 23.33
N LYS A 205 -11.31 19.29 23.43
CA LYS A 205 -11.77 19.93 24.68
C LYS A 205 -13.20 20.40 24.48
N PRO A 206 -14.16 20.00 25.34
CA PRO A 206 -15.49 20.62 25.35
C PRO A 206 -15.35 22.12 25.61
N ILE A 207 -16.11 22.91 24.91
CA ILE A 207 -16.24 24.36 25.15
C ILE A 207 -17.52 24.50 25.95
N GLU A 208 -17.39 24.91 27.22
CA GLU A 208 -18.52 25.28 28.12
C GLU A 208 -19.06 26.64 27.73
#